data_d8b78acb114cb869da728134e2738550
#
_entry.id   d8b78acb114cb869da728134e2738550
#
_cell.length_a   1.000
_cell.length_b   1.000
_cell.length_c   1.000
_cell.angle_alpha   90.00
_cell.angle_beta   90.00
_cell.angle_gamma   90.00
#
_symmetry.space_group_name_H-M   'P 1'
#
loop_
_entity.id
_entity.type
_entity.pdbx_description
1 polymer ?
#
loop_
_entity_poly.entity_id
_entity_poly.type
_entity_poly.pdbx_seq_one_letter_code
_entity_poly.pdbx_strand_id
1 'polypeptide(L)'
;MKEIDSSSNECIQVAVVKQALQQNEKIQIIDVRSKEEFENNHIPQAINITLAEIENQIHQIRKDCKIIIACGKGGGRSMDGAKLLKEMGYNANWLCGGTNEWLNLQ
;
A
#
# COMPACT_ATOMS: atom_id res chain seq x y z
N MET A 1 -18.84 -2.69 -10.44
CA MET A 1 -17.42 -2.70 -10.06
C MET A 1 -17.26 -3.34 -8.68
N LYS A 2 -16.26 -4.17 -8.53
CA LYS A 2 -16.05 -4.86 -7.27
C LYS A 2 -15.42 -3.90 -6.25
N GLU A 3 -16.01 -3.79 -5.09
CA GLU A 3 -15.45 -2.97 -4.03
C GLU A 3 -14.18 -3.59 -3.47
N ILE A 4 -13.28 -2.74 -2.99
CA ILE A 4 -12.08 -3.20 -2.30
C ILE A 4 -12.50 -3.70 -0.92
N ASP A 5 -12.32 -5.01 -0.69
CA ASP A 5 -12.73 -5.66 0.55
C ASP A 5 -11.56 -5.69 1.54
N SER A 6 -11.64 -4.88 2.60
CA SER A 6 -10.61 -4.81 3.62
C SER A 6 -10.77 -5.88 4.70
N SER A 7 -11.85 -6.68 4.68
CA SER A 7 -12.04 -7.73 5.68
C SER A 7 -11.13 -8.92 5.44
N SER A 8 -10.63 -9.10 4.20
CA SER A 8 -9.70 -10.16 3.86
C SER A 8 -8.29 -9.60 3.71
N ASN A 9 -7.28 -10.46 3.77
CA ASN A 9 -5.90 -10.04 3.53
C ASN A 9 -5.44 -10.40 2.11
N GLU A 10 -6.34 -10.21 1.15
CA GLU A 10 -6.02 -10.41 -0.26
C GLU A 10 -5.37 -9.17 -0.84
N CYS A 11 -4.54 -9.35 -1.85
CA CYS A 11 -3.94 -8.22 -2.51
C CYS A 11 -4.93 -7.54 -3.47
N ILE A 12 -4.67 -6.27 -3.75
CA ILE A 12 -5.47 -5.49 -4.70
C ILE A 12 -4.65 -5.29 -5.96
N GLN A 13 -5.27 -5.50 -7.10
CA GLN A 13 -4.61 -5.38 -8.40
C GLN A 13 -4.19 -3.93 -8.68
N VAL A 14 -3.04 -3.77 -9.34
CA VAL A 14 -2.54 -2.44 -9.72
C VAL A 14 -3.59 -1.66 -10.51
N ALA A 15 -4.25 -2.30 -11.48
CA ALA A 15 -5.26 -1.64 -12.30
C ALA A 15 -6.41 -1.08 -11.46
N VAL A 16 -6.81 -1.80 -10.41
CA VAL A 16 -7.89 -1.36 -9.53
C VAL A 16 -7.47 -0.10 -8.76
N VAL A 17 -6.24 -0.08 -8.25
CA VAL A 17 -5.74 1.09 -7.52
C VAL A 17 -5.60 2.30 -8.44
N LYS A 18 -5.05 2.09 -9.64
CA LYS A 18 -4.91 3.17 -10.61
C LYS A 18 -6.26 3.77 -11.01
N GLN A 19 -7.27 2.92 -11.22
CA GLN A 19 -8.61 3.38 -11.54
C GLN A 19 -9.21 4.19 -10.39
N ALA A 20 -9.05 3.71 -9.17
CA ALA A 20 -9.56 4.42 -8.00
C ALA A 20 -8.93 5.81 -7.87
N LEU A 21 -7.62 5.92 -8.13
CA LEU A 21 -6.94 7.21 -8.12
C LEU A 21 -7.47 8.15 -9.20
N GLN A 22 -7.76 7.62 -10.39
CA GLN A 22 -8.34 8.40 -11.48
C GLN A 22 -9.74 8.91 -11.14
N GLN A 23 -10.46 8.20 -10.29
CA GLN A 23 -11.79 8.58 -9.84
C GLN A 23 -11.75 9.47 -8.58
N ASN A 24 -10.57 9.92 -8.20
CA ASN A 24 -10.35 10.79 -7.04
C ASN A 24 -10.77 10.15 -5.72
N GLU A 25 -10.71 8.82 -5.62
CA GLU A 25 -10.96 8.15 -4.35
C GLU A 25 -9.81 8.43 -3.37
N LYS A 26 -10.14 8.47 -2.10
CA LYS A 26 -9.15 8.75 -1.06
C LYS A 26 -8.29 7.51 -0.80
N ILE A 27 -7.08 7.53 -1.30
CA ILE A 27 -6.13 6.42 -1.16
C ILE A 27 -4.78 6.98 -0.71
N GLN A 28 -4.17 6.31 0.26
CA GLN A 28 -2.80 6.58 0.67
C GLN A 28 -1.97 5.33 0.35
N ILE A 29 -0.88 5.49 -0.39
CA ILE A 29 0.01 4.39 -0.75
C ILE A 29 1.24 4.46 0.14
N ILE A 30 1.55 3.36 0.83
CA ILE A 30 2.70 3.28 1.73
C ILE A 30 3.64 2.20 1.24
N ASP A 31 4.87 2.59 0.95
CA ASP A 31 5.94 1.68 0.53
C ASP A 31 6.71 1.26 1.78
N VAL A 32 6.68 -0.04 2.09
CA VAL A 32 7.31 -0.58 3.30
C VAL A 32 8.70 -1.16 3.05
N ARG A 33 9.28 -0.87 1.88
CA ARG A 33 10.65 -1.27 1.57
C ARG A 33 11.65 -0.39 2.32
N SER A 34 12.93 -0.72 2.19
CA SER A 34 13.97 0.11 2.75
C SER A 34 13.99 1.48 2.08
N LYS A 35 14.59 2.45 2.77
CA LYS A 35 14.73 3.80 2.23
C LYS A 35 15.51 3.80 0.91
N GLU A 36 16.57 2.97 0.82
CA GLU A 36 17.38 2.89 -0.40
C GLU A 36 16.56 2.37 -1.58
N GLU A 37 15.77 1.33 -1.36
CA GLU A 37 14.90 0.79 -2.42
C GLU A 37 13.92 1.86 -2.89
N PHE A 38 13.32 2.58 -1.96
CA PHE A 38 12.35 3.62 -2.25
C PHE A 38 12.99 4.76 -3.05
N GLU A 39 14.17 5.20 -2.65
CA GLU A 39 14.85 6.30 -3.34
C GLU A 39 15.27 5.92 -4.75
N ASN A 40 15.55 4.65 -4.97
CA ASN A 40 15.95 4.16 -6.29
C ASN A 40 14.78 4.24 -7.29
N ASN A 41 13.62 3.79 -6.89
CA ASN A 41 12.37 3.99 -7.65
C ASN A 41 11.19 3.69 -6.72
N HIS A 42 10.06 4.31 -6.99
CA HIS A 42 8.85 4.08 -6.19
C HIS A 42 7.61 4.51 -6.96
N ILE A 43 6.46 4.07 -6.46
CA ILE A 43 5.17 4.46 -7.01
C ILE A 43 4.96 5.96 -6.75
N PRO A 44 4.57 6.73 -7.78
CA PRO A 44 4.25 8.15 -7.56
C PRO A 44 3.22 8.30 -6.45
N GLN A 45 3.38 9.30 -5.60
CA GLN A 45 2.50 9.60 -4.47
C GLN A 45 2.70 8.69 -3.25
N ALA A 46 3.48 7.61 -3.37
CA ALA A 46 3.75 6.75 -2.22
C ALA A 46 4.66 7.45 -1.22
N ILE A 47 4.43 7.19 0.07
CA ILE A 47 5.38 7.60 1.10
C ILE A 47 6.10 6.34 1.60
N ASN A 48 7.30 6.53 2.09
CA ASN A 48 8.12 5.42 2.57
C ASN A 48 8.05 5.34 4.10
N ILE A 49 7.46 4.26 4.58
CA ILE A 49 7.47 3.92 6.00
C ILE A 49 7.80 2.43 6.06
N THR A 50 8.98 2.08 6.53
CA THR A 50 9.39 0.67 6.56
C THR A 50 8.48 -0.10 7.51
N LEU A 51 8.39 -1.42 7.29
CA LEU A 51 7.55 -2.27 8.14
C LEU A 51 7.86 -2.07 9.63
N ALA A 52 9.14 -2.00 9.98
CA ALA A 52 9.55 -1.82 11.37
C ALA A 52 9.16 -0.45 11.95
N GLU A 53 8.92 0.54 11.09
CA GLU A 53 8.61 1.90 11.53
C GLU A 53 7.12 2.21 11.62
N ILE A 54 6.26 1.32 11.15
CA ILE A 54 4.83 1.63 11.04
C ILE A 54 4.24 2.14 12.34
N GLU A 55 4.49 1.46 13.45
CA GLU A 55 3.93 1.87 14.73
C GLU A 55 4.46 3.22 15.18
N ASN A 56 5.76 3.47 15.02
CA ASN A 56 6.37 4.73 15.42
C ASN A 56 5.96 5.89 14.52
N GLN A 57 5.58 5.60 13.27
CA GLN A 57 5.21 6.60 12.29
C GLN A 57 3.71 6.63 12.01
N ILE A 58 2.93 6.07 12.92
CA ILE A 58 1.48 5.90 12.71
C ILE A 58 0.76 7.23 12.45
N HIS A 59 1.30 8.33 12.97
CA HIS A 59 0.73 9.66 12.76
C HIS A 59 0.74 10.10 11.29
N GLN A 60 1.57 9.48 10.46
CA GLN A 60 1.63 9.77 9.04
C GLN A 60 0.60 8.98 8.24
N ILE A 61 -0.07 8.01 8.86
CA ILE A 61 -1.01 7.13 8.18
C ILE A 61 -2.43 7.61 8.45
N ARG A 62 -3.17 7.85 7.38
CA ARG A 62 -4.50 8.47 7.47
C ARG A 62 -5.57 7.42 7.72
N LYS A 63 -6.43 7.70 8.71
CA LYS A 63 -7.56 6.80 9.01
C LYS A 63 -8.78 7.05 8.12
N ASP A 64 -8.81 8.19 7.45
CA ASP A 64 -9.96 8.60 6.64
C ASP A 64 -9.89 8.14 5.20
N CYS A 65 -8.90 7.31 4.87
CA CYS A 65 -8.77 6.83 3.50
C CYS A 65 -8.38 5.35 3.45
N LYS A 66 -8.46 4.78 2.26
CA LYS A 66 -8.00 3.43 1.97
C LYS A 66 -6.47 3.44 1.97
N ILE A 67 -5.89 2.51 2.70
CA ILE A 67 -4.42 2.37 2.74
C ILE A 67 -4.01 1.20 1.85
N ILE A 68 -3.09 1.43 0.93
CA ILE A 68 -2.52 0.39 0.07
C ILE A 68 -1.04 0.25 0.42
N ILE A 69 -0.65 -0.93 0.85
CA ILE A 69 0.73 -1.22 1.25
C ILE A 69 1.46 -1.85 0.08
N ALA A 70 2.62 -1.32 -0.27
CA ALA A 70 3.43 -1.83 -1.37
C ALA A 70 4.81 -2.25 -0.90
N CYS A 71 5.33 -3.32 -1.48
CA CYS A 71 6.73 -3.69 -1.38
C CYS A 71 7.24 -3.99 -2.78
N GLY A 72 8.44 -4.59 -2.93
CA GLY A 72 9.05 -4.75 -4.25
C GLY A 72 8.23 -5.60 -5.20
N LYS A 73 7.94 -6.84 -4.80
CA LYS A 73 7.25 -7.83 -5.64
C LYS A 73 5.85 -8.17 -5.15
N GLY A 74 5.44 -7.58 -4.04
CA GLY A 74 4.24 -7.99 -3.32
C GLY A 74 4.54 -9.17 -2.39
N GLY A 75 3.63 -9.48 -1.50
CA GLY A 75 3.78 -10.58 -0.55
C GLY A 75 4.38 -10.14 0.78
N GLY A 76 5.24 -10.95 1.37
CA GLY A 76 5.77 -10.84 2.74
C GLY A 76 5.63 -9.51 3.47
N ARG A 77 6.50 -8.54 3.14
CA ARG A 77 6.52 -7.26 3.86
C ARG A 77 5.20 -6.49 3.73
N SER A 78 4.60 -6.48 2.53
CA SER A 78 3.37 -5.75 2.32
C SER A 78 2.17 -6.45 2.97
N MET A 79 2.14 -7.78 2.95
CA MET A 79 1.10 -8.54 3.65
C MET A 79 1.15 -8.27 5.14
N ASP A 80 2.35 -8.30 5.72
CA ASP A 80 2.53 -8.06 7.15
C ASP A 80 2.12 -6.64 7.52
N GLY A 81 2.47 -5.67 6.70
CA GLY A 81 2.08 -4.28 6.94
C GLY A 81 0.58 -4.07 6.90
N ALA A 82 -0.09 -4.68 5.91
CA ALA A 82 -1.55 -4.58 5.81
C ALA A 82 -2.24 -5.23 7.00
N LYS A 83 -1.74 -6.40 7.41
CA LYS A 83 -2.31 -7.10 8.57
C LYS A 83 -2.16 -6.27 9.84
N LEU A 84 -0.96 -5.72 10.06
CA LEU A 84 -0.72 -4.88 11.23
C LEU A 84 -1.67 -3.68 11.26
N LEU A 85 -1.82 -2.98 10.14
CA LEU A 85 -2.69 -1.82 10.08
C LEU A 85 -4.16 -2.18 10.28
N LYS A 86 -4.60 -3.33 9.76
CA LYS A 86 -5.97 -3.79 10.01
C LYS A 86 -6.20 -4.03 11.50
N GLU A 87 -5.24 -4.65 12.17
CA GLU A 87 -5.33 -4.89 13.60
C GLU A 87 -5.38 -3.58 14.39
N MET A 88 -4.80 -2.52 13.85
CA MET A 88 -4.82 -1.19 14.45
C MET A 88 -6.06 -0.37 14.05
N GLY A 89 -6.97 -0.95 13.28
CA GLY A 89 -8.22 -0.28 12.91
C GLY A 89 -8.21 0.48 11.59
N TYR A 90 -7.20 0.28 10.76
CA TYR A 90 -7.10 0.94 9.46
C TYR A 90 -7.74 0.09 8.36
N ASN A 91 -8.24 0.77 7.32
CA ASN A 91 -8.79 0.12 6.14
C ASN A 91 -7.63 -0.14 5.17
N ALA A 92 -6.93 -1.26 5.33
CA ALA A 92 -5.68 -1.52 4.62
C ALA A 92 -5.71 -2.83 3.84
N ASN A 93 -5.10 -2.80 2.66
CA ASN A 93 -4.80 -3.99 1.87
C ASN A 93 -3.39 -3.82 1.26
N TRP A 94 -2.85 -4.90 0.69
CA TRP A 94 -1.54 -4.83 0.06
C TRP A 94 -1.66 -4.95 -1.45
N LEU A 95 -0.66 -4.44 -2.16
CA LEU A 95 -0.69 -4.34 -3.63
C LEU A 95 -0.15 -5.61 -4.27
N CYS A 96 -0.94 -6.23 -5.15
CA CYS A 96 -0.49 -7.39 -5.92
C CYS A 96 0.70 -6.98 -6.80
N GLY A 97 1.76 -7.79 -6.80
CA GLY A 97 2.94 -7.52 -7.62
C GLY A 97 3.80 -6.36 -7.14
N GLY A 98 3.32 -5.56 -6.20
CA GLY A 98 4.08 -4.49 -5.57
C GLY A 98 4.52 -3.37 -6.50
N THR A 99 5.53 -2.65 -6.08
CA THR A 99 6.09 -1.52 -6.81
C THR A 99 6.58 -1.93 -8.20
N ASN A 100 7.20 -3.10 -8.30
CA ASN A 100 7.74 -3.56 -9.59
C ASN A 100 6.63 -3.70 -10.64
N GLU A 101 5.52 -4.30 -10.27
CA GLU A 101 4.42 -4.45 -11.22
C GLU A 101 3.79 -3.11 -11.58
N TRP A 102 3.62 -2.22 -10.60
CA TRP A 102 3.09 -0.88 -10.87
C TRP A 102 3.93 -0.17 -11.93
N LEU A 103 5.26 -0.20 -11.77
CA LEU A 103 6.16 0.51 -12.68
C LEU A 103 6.23 -0.16 -14.05
N ASN A 104 6.07 -1.48 -14.12
CA ASN A 104 6.07 -2.22 -15.39
C ASN A 104 4.80 -2.03 -16.21
N LEU A 105 3.70 -1.67 -15.58
CA LEU A 105 2.40 -1.50 -16.25
C LEU A 105 2.12 -0.05 -16.67
N GLN A 106 3.13 0.75 -16.76
CA GLN A 106 2.97 2.14 -17.21
C GLN A 106 3.00 2.28 -18.71
#